data_dd0bcd7560cabbc984883a46f10a424a
#
_entry.id   dd0bcd7560cabbc984883a46f10a424a
#
_cell.length_a   1.000
_cell.length_b   1.000
_cell.length_c   1.000
_cell.angle_alpha   90.00
_cell.angle_beta   90.00
_cell.angle_gamma   90.00
#
_symmetry.space_group_name_H-M   'P 1'
#
loop_
_entity.id
_entity.type
_entity.pdbx_description
1 polymer ?
#
loop_
_entity_poly.entity_id
_entity_poly.type
_entity_poly.pdbx_seq_one_letter_code
_entity_poly.pdbx_strand_id
1 'polypeptide(L)'
;MDLTNVETRLKKMDSQGIDLQVLIPVPFQHYCNVKSEVAYKAIETINNKLSETANNRKDRFVALGTLPMQNGDIAAKEMERCVNELDIRGFQIITFQDGKELSHPSYDGIWETATKLDIPIFLHPNGYPEGERLKDHYFINIIGNPMDTTAALHHLIFDGTMEKNPNLKIFVAHGGGYLPAYSARIDHAWGARPDCRGNNLKHKPSDYLKRMYFDTVVFSFDQLKYLIDKYGADHIVMGTDYPYDMAEDDPIEHVMGTEGLSKDQIEMITGGNACSLFKIK
;
A
#
# COMPACT_ATOMS: atom_id res chain seq x y z
N MET A 1 0.51 -6.35 -22.39
CA MET A 1 0.66 -6.19 -20.94
C MET A 1 0.07 -7.45 -20.28
N ASP A 2 0.85 -8.18 -19.51
CA ASP A 2 0.49 -9.52 -19.02
C ASP A 2 -0.28 -9.47 -17.68
N LEU A 3 -1.30 -8.62 -17.63
CA LEU A 3 -2.11 -8.40 -16.43
C LEU A 3 -2.95 -9.63 -16.03
N THR A 4 -3.32 -10.47 -16.99
CA THR A 4 -4.26 -11.58 -16.78
C THR A 4 -3.70 -12.96 -17.13
N ASN A 5 -2.50 -13.05 -17.68
CA ASN A 5 -1.92 -14.32 -18.09
C ASN A 5 -1.07 -14.92 -16.96
N VAL A 6 -1.66 -15.89 -16.26
CA VAL A 6 -1.02 -16.58 -15.14
C VAL A 6 0.27 -17.29 -15.55
N GLU A 7 0.28 -17.98 -16.69
CA GLU A 7 1.47 -18.73 -17.13
C GLU A 7 2.66 -17.81 -17.47
N THR A 8 2.38 -16.68 -18.10
CA THR A 8 3.45 -15.68 -18.36
C THR A 8 3.98 -15.10 -17.06
N ARG A 9 3.10 -14.81 -16.10
CA ARG A 9 3.47 -14.32 -14.77
C ARG A 9 4.36 -15.32 -14.04
N LEU A 10 4.00 -16.58 -14.01
CA LEU A 10 4.80 -17.67 -13.39
C LEU A 10 6.19 -17.76 -14.00
N LYS A 11 6.31 -17.72 -15.33
CA LYS A 11 7.62 -17.72 -16.01
C LYS A 11 8.47 -16.51 -15.63
N LYS A 12 7.85 -15.32 -15.49
CA LYS A 12 8.57 -14.12 -15.04
C LYS A 12 9.04 -14.27 -13.60
N MET A 13 8.19 -14.73 -12.70
CA MET A 13 8.56 -15.03 -11.32
C MET A 13 9.73 -16.03 -11.26
N ASP A 14 9.66 -17.13 -12.00
CA ASP A 14 10.73 -18.13 -12.04
C ASP A 14 12.05 -17.52 -12.53
N SER A 15 11.99 -16.66 -13.55
CA SER A 15 13.18 -15.99 -14.09
C SER A 15 13.81 -14.96 -13.13
N GLN A 16 13.04 -14.45 -12.18
CA GLN A 16 13.47 -13.48 -11.16
C GLN A 16 13.78 -14.15 -9.80
N GLY A 17 13.59 -15.47 -9.66
CA GLY A 17 13.77 -16.18 -8.40
C GLY A 17 12.69 -15.86 -7.35
N ILE A 18 11.49 -15.47 -7.79
CA ILE A 18 10.37 -15.14 -6.91
C ILE A 18 9.53 -16.39 -6.68
N ASP A 19 9.50 -16.89 -5.45
CA ASP A 19 8.73 -18.07 -5.08
C ASP A 19 7.23 -17.77 -5.00
N LEU A 20 6.86 -16.68 -4.35
CA LEU A 20 5.47 -16.31 -4.08
C LEU A 20 5.24 -14.83 -4.41
N GLN A 21 4.11 -14.51 -5.05
CA GLN A 21 3.73 -13.14 -5.37
C GLN A 21 2.35 -12.80 -4.81
N VAL A 22 2.22 -11.60 -4.27
CA VAL A 22 0.95 -11.05 -3.83
C VAL A 22 0.25 -10.41 -5.03
N LEU A 23 -0.91 -10.96 -5.43
CA LEU A 23 -1.76 -10.42 -6.49
C LEU A 23 -2.61 -9.29 -5.95
N ILE A 24 -2.60 -8.16 -6.62
CA ILE A 24 -3.38 -6.97 -6.26
C ILE A 24 -4.24 -6.51 -7.44
N PRO A 25 -5.38 -5.85 -7.18
CA PRO A 25 -6.16 -5.18 -8.23
C PRO A 25 -5.33 -4.08 -8.88
N VAL A 26 -5.52 -3.86 -10.18
CA VAL A 26 -4.90 -2.70 -10.84
C VAL A 26 -5.66 -1.40 -10.50
N PRO A 27 -5.02 -0.21 -10.51
CA PRO A 27 -5.63 1.03 -10.03
C PRO A 27 -7.01 1.36 -10.63
N PHE A 28 -7.26 1.09 -11.91
CA PHE A 28 -8.54 1.33 -12.54
C PHE A 28 -9.65 0.35 -12.12
N GLN A 29 -9.35 -0.74 -11.43
CA GLN A 29 -10.33 -1.71 -10.90
C GLN A 29 -10.94 -1.28 -9.55
N HIS A 30 -10.57 -0.13 -9.01
CA HIS A 30 -11.19 0.43 -7.80
C HIS A 30 -12.55 1.11 -8.07
N TYR A 31 -12.90 1.34 -9.35
CA TYR A 31 -14.18 1.92 -9.76
C TYR A 31 -14.55 3.22 -9.03
N CYS A 32 -13.58 4.11 -8.85
CA CYS A 32 -13.71 5.33 -8.03
C CYS A 32 -14.81 6.30 -8.53
N ASN A 33 -15.05 6.32 -9.83
CA ASN A 33 -15.90 7.32 -10.49
C ASN A 33 -17.29 6.79 -10.87
N VAL A 34 -17.75 5.70 -10.23
CA VAL A 34 -19.07 5.12 -10.49
C VAL A 34 -19.93 5.06 -9.23
N LYS A 35 -21.25 4.92 -9.39
CA LYS A 35 -22.17 4.80 -8.26
C LYS A 35 -21.87 3.58 -7.42
N SER A 36 -22.10 3.68 -6.11
CA SER A 36 -21.79 2.66 -5.11
C SER A 36 -22.30 1.26 -5.48
N GLU A 37 -23.53 1.14 -5.99
CA GLU A 37 -24.12 -0.17 -6.35
C GLU A 37 -23.41 -0.82 -7.55
N VAL A 38 -22.91 -0.02 -8.49
CA VAL A 38 -22.16 -0.51 -9.66
C VAL A 38 -20.74 -0.90 -9.20
N ALA A 39 -20.09 -0.05 -8.40
CA ALA A 39 -18.78 -0.31 -7.83
C ALA A 39 -18.78 -1.62 -7.04
N TYR A 40 -19.77 -1.81 -6.15
CA TYR A 40 -19.86 -3.01 -5.32
C TYR A 40 -19.90 -4.31 -6.14
N LYS A 41 -20.80 -4.38 -7.15
CA LYS A 41 -20.90 -5.57 -8.00
C LYS A 41 -19.62 -5.90 -8.76
N ALA A 42 -18.95 -4.86 -9.27
CA ALA A 42 -17.68 -5.04 -9.97
C ALA A 42 -16.58 -5.51 -9.01
N ILE A 43 -16.47 -4.89 -7.84
CA ILE A 43 -15.48 -5.20 -6.80
C ILE A 43 -15.69 -6.61 -6.25
N GLU A 44 -16.93 -7.00 -5.96
CA GLU A 44 -17.26 -8.37 -5.55
C GLU A 44 -16.76 -9.40 -6.58
N THR A 45 -16.99 -9.12 -7.88
CA THR A 45 -16.52 -10.00 -8.97
C THR A 45 -14.99 -10.07 -9.02
N ILE A 46 -14.29 -8.92 -8.85
CA ILE A 46 -12.83 -8.85 -8.84
C ILE A 46 -12.27 -9.62 -7.66
N ASN A 47 -12.79 -9.40 -6.44
CA ASN A 47 -12.33 -10.09 -5.24
C ASN A 47 -12.51 -11.60 -5.35
N ASN A 48 -13.66 -12.05 -5.84
CA ASN A 48 -13.91 -13.47 -6.08
C ASN A 48 -12.91 -14.06 -7.09
N LYS A 49 -12.58 -13.32 -8.15
CA LYS A 49 -11.65 -13.80 -9.19
C LYS A 49 -10.19 -13.80 -8.74
N LEU A 50 -9.77 -12.81 -7.97
CA LEU A 50 -8.44 -12.77 -7.36
C LEU A 50 -8.25 -13.94 -6.38
N SER A 51 -9.26 -14.18 -5.53
CA SER A 51 -9.30 -15.32 -4.62
C SER A 51 -9.22 -16.65 -5.37
N GLU A 52 -10.04 -16.85 -6.40
CA GLU A 52 -10.01 -18.05 -7.23
C GLU A 52 -8.63 -18.29 -7.84
N THR A 53 -8.03 -17.22 -8.40
CA THR A 53 -6.72 -17.29 -9.04
C THR A 53 -5.62 -17.67 -8.04
N ALA A 54 -5.61 -17.05 -6.86
CA ALA A 54 -4.65 -17.37 -5.81
C ALA A 54 -4.88 -18.77 -5.24
N ASN A 55 -6.13 -19.14 -4.97
CA ASN A 55 -6.46 -20.46 -4.42
C ASN A 55 -6.15 -21.62 -5.36
N ASN A 56 -6.18 -21.42 -6.68
CA ASN A 56 -5.76 -22.43 -7.66
C ASN A 56 -4.24 -22.66 -7.69
N ARG A 57 -3.44 -21.72 -7.15
CA ARG A 57 -1.97 -21.77 -7.09
C ARG A 57 -1.46 -21.18 -5.78
N LYS A 58 -1.91 -21.73 -4.65
CA LYS A 58 -1.52 -21.32 -3.28
C LYS A 58 -0.02 -21.44 -3.02
N ASP A 59 0.66 -22.26 -3.78
CA ASP A 59 2.11 -22.41 -3.79
C ASP A 59 2.84 -21.20 -4.37
N ARG A 60 2.13 -20.35 -5.15
CA ARG A 60 2.73 -19.22 -5.89
C ARG A 60 2.04 -17.88 -5.67
N PHE A 61 0.79 -17.86 -5.20
CA PHE A 61 0.01 -16.64 -5.11
C PHE A 61 -0.72 -16.48 -3.78
N VAL A 62 -0.76 -15.23 -3.34
CA VAL A 62 -1.67 -14.72 -2.30
C VAL A 62 -2.44 -13.54 -2.91
N ALA A 63 -3.69 -13.31 -2.51
CA ALA A 63 -4.49 -12.23 -3.05
C ALA A 63 -4.78 -11.14 -2.00
N LEU A 64 -4.67 -9.88 -2.43
CA LEU A 64 -5.32 -8.75 -1.80
C LEU A 64 -6.56 -8.37 -2.61
N GLY A 65 -7.62 -7.95 -1.93
CA GLY A 65 -8.83 -7.46 -2.55
C GLY A 65 -8.83 -5.94 -2.77
N THR A 66 -9.98 -5.42 -3.18
CA THR A 66 -10.29 -4.00 -3.22
C THR A 66 -11.65 -3.74 -2.56
N LEU A 67 -11.96 -2.49 -2.25
CA LEU A 67 -13.15 -2.11 -1.47
C LEU A 67 -14.00 -1.07 -2.21
N PRO A 68 -15.34 -1.14 -2.10
CA PRO A 68 -16.25 -0.13 -2.63
C PRO A 68 -16.27 1.12 -1.75
N MET A 69 -15.21 1.92 -1.84
CA MET A 69 -14.95 3.07 -0.97
C MET A 69 -16.02 4.17 -1.01
N GLN A 70 -16.92 4.17 -1.98
CA GLN A 70 -18.06 5.10 -2.05
C GLN A 70 -19.01 4.97 -0.84
N ASN A 71 -19.00 3.81 -0.16
CA ASN A 71 -19.82 3.55 1.01
C ASN A 71 -19.03 2.74 2.04
N GLY A 72 -18.67 3.36 3.15
CA GLY A 72 -17.84 2.74 4.19
C GLY A 72 -18.46 1.51 4.84
N ASP A 73 -19.77 1.48 5.03
CA ASP A 73 -20.47 0.33 5.63
C ASP A 73 -20.46 -0.88 4.69
N ILE A 74 -20.65 -0.64 3.39
CA ILE A 74 -20.57 -1.71 2.38
C ILE A 74 -19.12 -2.19 2.25
N ALA A 75 -18.15 -1.29 2.28
CA ALA A 75 -16.75 -1.61 2.23
C ALA A 75 -16.31 -2.48 3.42
N ALA A 76 -16.74 -2.14 4.63
CA ALA A 76 -16.45 -2.92 5.83
C ALA A 76 -17.06 -4.35 5.75
N LYS A 77 -18.30 -4.48 5.29
CA LYS A 77 -18.95 -5.79 5.08
C LYS A 77 -18.25 -6.64 4.02
N GLU A 78 -17.86 -6.02 2.91
CA GLU A 78 -17.11 -6.71 1.86
C GLU A 78 -15.73 -7.16 2.37
N MET A 79 -15.08 -6.35 3.20
CA MET A 79 -13.84 -6.72 3.87
C MET A 79 -14.02 -7.97 4.73
N GLU A 80 -15.05 -8.01 5.59
CA GLU A 80 -15.35 -9.16 6.44
C GLU A 80 -15.65 -10.42 5.58
N ARG A 81 -16.44 -10.29 4.52
CA ARG A 81 -16.74 -11.39 3.59
C ARG A 81 -15.47 -11.95 2.96
N CYS A 82 -14.64 -11.09 2.40
CA CYS A 82 -13.43 -11.49 1.70
C CYS A 82 -12.42 -12.20 2.60
N VAL A 83 -12.25 -11.73 3.82
CA VAL A 83 -11.34 -12.36 4.79
C VAL A 83 -11.86 -13.71 5.26
N ASN A 84 -13.18 -13.80 5.57
CA ASN A 84 -13.75 -15.00 6.16
C ASN A 84 -14.06 -16.11 5.13
N GLU A 85 -14.37 -15.74 3.89
CA GLU A 85 -14.88 -16.69 2.88
C GLU A 85 -13.92 -16.91 1.70
N LEU A 86 -13.05 -15.92 1.39
CA LEU A 86 -12.25 -15.93 0.17
C LEU A 86 -10.73 -16.05 0.38
N ASP A 87 -10.26 -16.14 1.62
CA ASP A 87 -8.84 -16.20 1.96
C ASP A 87 -8.05 -14.96 1.46
N ILE A 88 -8.72 -13.81 1.33
CA ILE A 88 -8.09 -12.52 1.03
C ILE A 88 -7.29 -12.04 2.24
N ARG A 89 -6.04 -11.64 2.05
CA ARG A 89 -5.07 -11.36 3.12
C ARG A 89 -4.83 -9.88 3.43
N GLY A 90 -5.54 -9.00 2.76
CA GLY A 90 -5.49 -7.55 2.91
C GLY A 90 -6.21 -6.87 1.75
N PHE A 91 -6.18 -5.55 1.70
CA PHE A 91 -6.87 -4.80 0.64
C PHE A 91 -6.01 -3.68 0.12
N GLN A 92 -5.99 -3.52 -1.21
CA GLN A 92 -5.49 -2.32 -1.83
C GLN A 92 -6.63 -1.29 -1.92
N ILE A 93 -6.34 -0.06 -1.53
CA ILE A 93 -7.19 1.10 -1.76
C ILE A 93 -6.35 2.24 -2.35
N ILE A 94 -7.01 3.16 -3.04
CA ILE A 94 -6.34 4.33 -3.58
C ILE A 94 -6.26 5.45 -2.54
N THR A 95 -5.29 6.33 -2.71
CA THR A 95 -4.91 7.38 -1.76
C THR A 95 -5.93 8.51 -1.62
N PHE A 96 -6.76 8.75 -2.65
CA PHE A 96 -7.81 9.76 -2.64
C PHE A 96 -9.05 9.23 -3.36
N GLN A 97 -10.22 9.30 -2.73
CA GLN A 97 -11.41 8.62 -3.21
C GLN A 97 -12.65 9.51 -3.14
N ASP A 98 -13.36 9.66 -4.27
CA ASP A 98 -14.66 10.34 -4.35
C ASP A 98 -14.62 11.77 -3.76
N GLY A 99 -13.53 12.51 -4.03
CA GLY A 99 -13.35 13.87 -3.51
C GLY A 99 -13.07 13.94 -1.99
N LYS A 100 -12.69 12.82 -1.36
CA LYS A 100 -12.46 12.73 0.07
C LYS A 100 -11.08 12.18 0.39
N GLU A 101 -10.47 12.73 1.44
CA GLU A 101 -9.29 12.18 2.06
C GLU A 101 -9.62 10.87 2.80
N LEU A 102 -8.63 10.00 2.93
CA LEU A 102 -8.80 8.71 3.62
C LEU A 102 -9.11 8.84 5.11
N SER A 103 -8.88 10.00 5.69
CA SER A 103 -9.27 10.35 7.08
C SER A 103 -10.73 10.79 7.24
N HIS A 104 -11.49 10.89 6.14
CA HIS A 104 -12.89 11.31 6.21
C HIS A 104 -13.71 10.34 7.07
N PRO A 105 -14.61 10.83 7.98
CA PRO A 105 -15.35 10.00 8.92
C PRO A 105 -16.18 8.87 8.29
N SER A 106 -16.57 8.99 7.02
CA SER A 106 -17.28 7.90 6.31
C SER A 106 -16.42 6.65 6.14
N TYR A 107 -15.12 6.71 6.38
CA TYR A 107 -14.19 5.57 6.30
C TYR A 107 -13.78 5.00 7.65
N ASP A 108 -14.23 5.59 8.78
CA ASP A 108 -13.84 5.12 10.13
C ASP A 108 -14.13 3.61 10.31
N GLY A 109 -15.30 3.13 9.84
CA GLY A 109 -15.66 1.72 9.92
C GLY A 109 -14.73 0.77 9.12
N ILE A 110 -14.09 1.28 8.07
CA ILE A 110 -13.08 0.51 7.30
C ILE A 110 -11.84 0.29 8.16
N TRP A 111 -11.36 1.34 8.81
CA TRP A 111 -10.16 1.29 9.65
C TRP A 111 -10.37 0.42 10.90
N GLU A 112 -11.53 0.55 11.52
CA GLU A 112 -11.94 -0.28 12.67
C GLU A 112 -12.03 -1.76 12.28
N THR A 113 -12.62 -2.07 11.12
CA THR A 113 -12.76 -3.44 10.62
C THR A 113 -11.40 -4.04 10.26
N ALA A 114 -10.53 -3.30 9.56
CA ALA A 114 -9.18 -3.76 9.23
C ALA A 114 -8.37 -4.05 10.51
N THR A 115 -8.47 -3.19 11.51
CA THR A 115 -7.82 -3.37 12.82
C THR A 115 -8.36 -4.61 13.54
N LYS A 116 -9.69 -4.79 13.59
CA LYS A 116 -10.36 -5.95 14.21
C LYS A 116 -9.96 -7.27 13.56
N LEU A 117 -9.87 -7.31 12.24
CA LEU A 117 -9.48 -8.49 11.46
C LEU A 117 -7.97 -8.71 11.44
N ASP A 118 -7.20 -7.74 11.94
CA ASP A 118 -5.74 -7.74 11.94
C ASP A 118 -5.16 -8.00 10.53
N ILE A 119 -5.64 -7.24 9.54
CA ILE A 119 -5.21 -7.30 8.14
C ILE A 119 -4.63 -5.97 7.68
N PRO A 120 -3.64 -5.98 6.76
CA PRO A 120 -3.06 -4.77 6.22
C PRO A 120 -3.94 -4.12 5.16
N ILE A 121 -3.87 -2.79 5.10
CA ILE A 121 -4.38 -1.98 4.01
C ILE A 121 -3.18 -1.45 3.21
N PHE A 122 -3.13 -1.82 1.93
CA PHE A 122 -2.13 -1.34 0.98
C PHE A 122 -2.61 -0.07 0.31
N LEU A 123 -1.89 1.02 0.51
CA LEU A 123 -2.17 2.31 -0.11
C LEU A 123 -1.39 2.44 -1.43
N HIS A 124 -2.12 2.61 -2.53
CA HIS A 124 -1.55 2.84 -3.85
C HIS A 124 -2.14 4.10 -4.48
N PRO A 125 -1.34 5.03 -5.01
CA PRO A 125 -1.83 6.23 -5.68
C PRO A 125 -2.46 5.91 -7.04
N ASN A 126 -3.30 6.82 -7.53
CA ASN A 126 -3.88 6.74 -8.87
C ASN A 126 -3.86 8.12 -9.57
N GLY A 127 -2.67 8.70 -9.68
CA GLY A 127 -2.45 10.06 -10.14
C GLY A 127 -2.55 11.08 -9.00
N TYR A 128 -2.66 12.34 -9.36
CA TYR A 128 -2.83 13.45 -8.44
C TYR A 128 -4.02 14.30 -8.87
N PRO A 129 -5.04 14.50 -8.02
CA PRO A 129 -6.30 15.15 -8.42
C PRO A 129 -6.11 16.54 -9.04
N GLU A 130 -5.14 17.31 -8.55
CA GLU A 130 -4.81 18.67 -9.02
C GLU A 130 -3.69 18.69 -10.07
N GLY A 131 -3.60 17.63 -10.88
CA GLY A 131 -2.48 17.34 -11.76
C GLY A 131 -2.40 18.14 -13.07
N GLU A 132 -3.10 19.27 -13.22
CA GLU A 132 -3.06 20.09 -14.46
C GLU A 132 -1.63 20.47 -14.91
N ARG A 133 -0.73 20.70 -13.97
CA ARG A 133 0.69 20.99 -14.24
C ARG A 133 1.53 19.74 -14.54
N LEU A 134 0.96 18.54 -14.45
CA LEU A 134 1.66 17.26 -14.53
C LEU A 134 1.31 16.47 -15.78
N LYS A 135 0.79 17.12 -16.84
CA LYS A 135 0.30 16.45 -18.05
C LYS A 135 1.42 15.95 -18.98
N ASP A 136 2.59 16.61 -18.93
CA ASP A 136 3.71 16.30 -19.82
C ASP A 136 4.68 15.32 -19.17
N HIS A 137 5.50 14.65 -19.99
CA HIS A 137 6.67 13.85 -19.58
C HIS A 137 6.36 12.77 -18.54
N TYR A 138 5.15 12.22 -18.53
CA TYR A 138 4.71 11.22 -17.55
C TYR A 138 4.73 11.74 -16.09
N PHE A 139 4.71 13.07 -15.87
CA PHE A 139 4.78 13.68 -14.56
C PHE A 139 3.64 13.29 -13.63
N ILE A 140 2.48 12.90 -14.19
CA ILE A 140 1.39 12.38 -13.36
C ILE A 140 1.79 11.12 -12.58
N ASN A 141 2.66 10.29 -13.15
CA ASN A 141 3.23 9.13 -12.47
C ASN A 141 4.44 9.54 -11.62
N ILE A 142 5.45 10.17 -12.23
CA ILE A 142 6.75 10.46 -11.58
C ILE A 142 6.61 11.41 -10.39
N ILE A 143 5.71 12.39 -10.48
CA ILE A 143 5.50 13.41 -9.44
C ILE A 143 4.15 13.21 -8.75
N GLY A 144 3.09 13.00 -9.53
CA GLY A 144 1.72 12.96 -9.03
C GLY A 144 1.48 11.82 -8.06
N ASN A 145 1.86 10.60 -8.41
CA ASN A 145 1.71 9.43 -7.55
C ASN A 145 2.41 9.60 -6.19
N PRO A 146 3.71 9.97 -6.12
CA PRO A 146 4.36 10.23 -4.83
C PRO A 146 3.74 11.40 -4.05
N MET A 147 3.23 12.44 -4.72
CA MET A 147 2.56 13.56 -4.07
C MET A 147 1.22 13.15 -3.45
N ASP A 148 0.42 12.39 -4.18
CA ASP A 148 -0.89 11.90 -3.70
C ASP A 148 -0.73 10.99 -2.49
N THR A 149 0.22 10.04 -2.56
CA THR A 149 0.61 9.22 -1.40
C THR A 149 1.04 10.08 -0.21
N THR A 150 1.87 11.09 -0.46
CA THR A 150 2.34 12.02 0.59
C THR A 150 1.18 12.76 1.26
N ALA A 151 0.21 13.27 0.48
CA ALA A 151 -0.97 13.96 1.00
C ALA A 151 -1.83 13.00 1.85
N ALA A 152 -2.13 11.82 1.33
CA ALA A 152 -2.93 10.81 2.04
C ALA A 152 -2.31 10.42 3.40
N LEU A 153 -0.99 10.20 3.45
CA LEU A 153 -0.30 9.89 4.70
C LEU A 153 -0.36 11.05 5.71
N HIS A 154 -0.24 12.30 5.24
CA HIS A 154 -0.41 13.47 6.12
C HIS A 154 -1.81 13.49 6.73
N HIS A 155 -2.86 13.30 5.94
CA HIS A 155 -4.25 13.26 6.44
C HIS A 155 -4.48 12.11 7.41
N LEU A 156 -4.03 10.90 7.11
CA LEU A 156 -4.16 9.76 8.04
C LEU A 156 -3.49 10.02 9.39
N ILE A 157 -2.39 10.77 9.41
CA ILE A 157 -1.68 11.14 10.65
C ILE A 157 -2.36 12.33 11.31
N PHE A 158 -2.42 13.50 10.65
CA PHE A 158 -2.83 14.76 11.27
C PHE A 158 -4.32 14.82 11.62
N ASP A 159 -5.18 14.14 10.85
CA ASP A 159 -6.61 14.05 11.15
C ASP A 159 -6.92 12.97 12.20
N GLY A 160 -5.90 12.21 12.62
CA GLY A 160 -5.96 11.33 13.78
C GLY A 160 -6.42 9.90 13.51
N THR A 161 -6.53 9.46 12.26
CA THR A 161 -6.88 8.07 11.92
C THR A 161 -5.91 7.07 12.53
N MET A 162 -4.60 7.32 12.43
CA MET A 162 -3.55 6.49 13.02
C MET A 162 -3.53 6.53 14.55
N GLU A 163 -3.96 7.63 15.16
CA GLU A 163 -4.10 7.75 16.61
C GLU A 163 -5.30 6.95 17.13
N LYS A 164 -6.45 7.04 16.44
CA LYS A 164 -7.67 6.29 16.78
C LYS A 164 -7.47 4.76 16.65
N ASN A 165 -6.64 4.33 15.69
CA ASN A 165 -6.43 2.94 15.35
C ASN A 165 -4.96 2.51 15.56
N PRO A 166 -4.51 2.33 16.81
CA PRO A 166 -3.09 2.09 17.13
C PRO A 166 -2.53 0.80 16.52
N ASN A 167 -3.35 -0.18 16.22
CA ASN A 167 -2.96 -1.47 15.65
C ASN A 167 -3.25 -1.57 14.14
N LEU A 168 -3.68 -0.47 13.50
CA LEU A 168 -3.92 -0.45 12.07
C LEU A 168 -2.60 -0.63 11.30
N LYS A 169 -2.58 -1.61 10.42
CA LYS A 169 -1.43 -1.93 9.55
C LYS A 169 -1.61 -1.23 8.20
N ILE A 170 -0.84 -0.20 7.96
CA ILE A 170 -0.78 0.50 6.66
C ILE A 170 0.50 0.09 5.95
N PHE A 171 0.36 -0.41 4.74
CA PHE A 171 1.45 -0.71 3.81
C PHE A 171 1.37 0.27 2.64
N VAL A 172 2.46 0.88 2.22
CA VAL A 172 2.46 2.02 1.31
C VAL A 172 3.37 1.76 0.11
N ALA A 173 2.82 2.00 -1.08
CA ALA A 173 3.54 1.87 -2.35
C ALA A 173 4.63 2.92 -2.52
N HIS A 174 5.62 2.60 -3.37
CA HIS A 174 6.68 3.50 -3.84
C HIS A 174 7.46 4.15 -2.70
N GLY A 175 7.86 3.32 -1.71
CA GLY A 175 8.59 3.78 -0.54
C GLY A 175 7.86 4.83 0.31
N GLY A 176 6.52 4.96 0.15
CA GLY A 176 5.71 5.93 0.87
C GLY A 176 5.71 7.35 0.28
N GLY A 177 6.07 7.49 -1.00
CA GLY A 177 6.14 8.79 -1.66
C GLY A 177 7.27 9.68 -1.11
N TYR A 178 7.01 10.97 -0.96
CA TYR A 178 8.02 11.90 -0.46
C TYR A 178 8.07 12.00 1.08
N LEU A 179 7.02 11.59 1.78
CA LEU A 179 6.90 11.84 3.22
C LEU A 179 7.96 11.12 4.06
N PRO A 180 8.30 9.85 3.83
CA PRO A 180 9.33 9.16 4.61
C PRO A 180 10.68 9.86 4.55
N ALA A 181 11.09 10.32 3.37
CA ALA A 181 12.34 11.02 3.17
C ALA A 181 12.34 12.44 3.78
N TYR A 182 11.19 13.11 3.86
CA TYR A 182 11.08 14.51 4.26
C TYR A 182 10.35 14.71 5.60
N SER A 183 10.21 13.67 6.40
CA SER A 183 9.43 13.64 7.65
C SER A 183 9.90 14.60 8.75
N ALA A 184 11.18 15.00 8.77
CA ALA A 184 11.65 15.98 9.75
C ALA A 184 10.92 17.33 9.66
N ARG A 185 10.44 17.70 8.46
CA ARG A 185 9.70 18.96 8.25
C ARG A 185 8.34 18.94 8.95
N ILE A 186 7.63 17.81 8.96
CA ILE A 186 6.33 17.71 9.64
C ILE A 186 6.48 17.77 11.16
N ASP A 187 7.51 17.15 11.70
CA ASP A 187 7.81 17.23 13.14
C ASP A 187 8.13 18.63 13.58
N HIS A 188 8.93 19.36 12.76
CA HIS A 188 9.24 20.75 13.03
C HIS A 188 7.98 21.63 13.02
N ALA A 189 7.13 21.49 12.01
CA ALA A 189 5.87 22.23 11.93
C ALA A 189 4.94 21.91 13.10
N TRP A 190 4.80 20.64 13.47
CA TRP A 190 4.01 20.20 14.61
C TRP A 190 4.50 20.83 15.93
N GLY A 191 5.81 20.95 16.12
CA GLY A 191 6.39 21.60 17.30
C GLY A 191 6.22 23.12 17.29
N ALA A 192 6.40 23.77 16.15
CA ALA A 192 6.49 25.21 16.01
C ALA A 192 5.13 25.93 15.90
N ARG A 193 4.09 25.25 15.36
CA ARG A 193 2.81 25.88 15.00
C ARG A 193 1.63 25.22 15.72
N PRO A 194 0.78 25.99 16.41
CA PRO A 194 -0.42 25.44 17.06
C PRO A 194 -1.40 24.80 16.05
N ASP A 195 -1.56 25.37 14.85
CA ASP A 195 -2.43 24.88 13.79
C ASP A 195 -1.92 23.59 13.11
N CYS A 196 -0.67 23.21 13.35
CA CYS A 196 -0.05 21.96 12.90
C CYS A 196 -0.07 20.86 13.98
N ARG A 197 -0.80 21.04 15.10
CA ARG A 197 -0.86 20.02 16.17
C ARG A 197 -1.70 18.81 15.85
N GLY A 198 -2.46 18.83 14.74
CA GLY A 198 -3.35 17.75 14.33
C GLY A 198 -4.53 17.54 15.28
N ASN A 199 -5.29 16.49 15.05
CA ASN A 199 -6.45 16.14 15.88
C ASN A 199 -6.00 15.35 17.12
N ASN A 200 -5.48 16.05 18.13
CA ASN A 200 -5.06 15.47 19.42
C ASN A 200 -3.97 14.38 19.31
N LEU A 201 -3.01 14.55 18.41
CA LEU A 201 -1.87 13.64 18.30
C LEU A 201 -1.08 13.56 19.61
N LYS A 202 -0.90 12.37 20.15
CA LYS A 202 -0.12 12.13 21.38
C LYS A 202 1.38 12.01 21.12
N HIS A 203 1.76 11.68 19.89
CA HIS A 203 3.13 11.47 19.47
C HIS A 203 3.50 12.41 18.33
N LYS A 204 4.80 12.53 18.04
CA LYS A 204 5.27 13.27 16.88
C LYS A 204 4.74 12.61 15.59
N PRO A 205 4.43 13.39 14.55
CA PRO A 205 3.93 12.85 13.29
C PRO A 205 4.83 11.73 12.70
N SER A 206 6.15 11.86 12.79
CA SER A 206 7.09 10.84 12.31
C SER A 206 7.02 9.52 13.09
N ASP A 207 6.53 9.49 14.33
CA ASP A 207 6.39 8.25 15.10
C ASP A 207 5.24 7.37 14.57
N TYR A 208 4.23 7.98 13.91
CA TYR A 208 3.19 7.22 13.22
C TYR A 208 3.72 6.58 11.94
N LEU A 209 4.65 7.22 11.21
CA LEU A 209 5.32 6.63 10.04
C LEU A 209 6.11 5.37 10.39
N LYS A 210 6.72 5.31 11.58
CA LYS A 210 7.45 4.12 12.04
C LYS A 210 6.57 2.90 12.28
N ARG A 211 5.24 3.07 12.27
CA ARG A 211 4.26 1.99 12.38
C ARG A 211 3.76 1.50 11.03
N MET A 212 4.17 2.16 9.94
CA MET A 212 3.78 1.82 8.58
C MET A 212 4.83 0.94 7.92
N TYR A 213 4.41 0.20 6.91
CA TYR A 213 5.27 -0.60 6.05
C TYR A 213 5.45 0.12 4.72
N PHE A 214 6.63 -0.05 4.10
CA PHE A 214 6.96 0.56 2.81
C PHE A 214 7.50 -0.50 1.86
N ASP A 215 7.22 -0.35 0.56
CA ASP A 215 7.84 -1.23 -0.42
C ASP A 215 9.25 -0.76 -0.83
N THR A 216 9.93 -1.62 -1.60
CA THR A 216 11.27 -1.35 -2.11
C THR A 216 11.29 -0.66 -3.47
N VAL A 217 10.12 -0.22 -4.01
CA VAL A 217 10.02 0.37 -5.34
C VAL A 217 10.47 1.84 -5.30
N VAL A 218 11.76 2.05 -5.12
CA VAL A 218 12.42 3.36 -5.00
C VAL A 218 13.59 3.54 -5.97
N PHE A 219 13.96 2.49 -6.74
CA PHE A 219 14.92 2.51 -7.86
C PHE A 219 16.35 2.98 -7.52
N SER A 220 16.71 3.06 -6.23
CA SER A 220 18.03 3.49 -5.78
C SER A 220 18.43 2.77 -4.50
N PHE A 221 19.64 2.22 -4.47
CA PHE A 221 20.22 1.59 -3.27
C PHE A 221 20.31 2.56 -2.09
N ASP A 222 20.72 3.80 -2.34
CA ASP A 222 20.84 4.83 -1.29
C ASP A 222 19.47 5.17 -0.68
N GLN A 223 18.43 5.23 -1.51
CA GLN A 223 17.08 5.53 -1.05
C GLN A 223 16.48 4.37 -0.28
N LEU A 224 16.69 3.14 -0.74
CA LEU A 224 16.30 1.93 -0.01
C LEU A 224 17.04 1.83 1.33
N LYS A 225 18.35 2.07 1.33
CA LYS A 225 19.17 2.09 2.56
C LYS A 225 18.65 3.13 3.56
N TYR A 226 18.31 4.33 3.08
CA TYR A 226 17.72 5.38 3.92
C TYR A 226 16.40 4.93 4.57
N LEU A 227 15.50 4.30 3.83
CA LEU A 227 14.23 3.78 4.37
C LEU A 227 14.49 2.73 5.45
N ILE A 228 15.39 1.77 5.18
CA ILE A 228 15.76 0.71 6.12
C ILE A 228 16.36 1.29 7.41
N ASP A 229 17.30 2.22 7.31
CA ASP A 229 17.96 2.82 8.47
C ASP A 229 16.99 3.66 9.32
N LYS A 230 16.00 4.26 8.69
CA LYS A 230 15.10 5.19 9.37
C LYS A 230 13.88 4.50 9.97
N TYR A 231 13.35 3.49 9.30
CA TYR A 231 12.07 2.86 9.67
C TYR A 231 12.23 1.43 10.17
N GLY A 232 13.41 0.82 10.00
CA GLY A 232 13.69 -0.56 10.36
C GLY A 232 13.50 -1.52 9.18
N ALA A 233 14.36 -2.52 9.09
CA ALA A 233 14.27 -3.56 8.05
C ALA A 233 12.97 -4.35 8.14
N ASP A 234 12.41 -4.49 9.34
CA ASP A 234 11.14 -5.17 9.63
C ASP A 234 9.89 -4.45 9.12
N HIS A 235 10.04 -3.21 8.66
CA HIS A 235 8.98 -2.41 8.06
C HIS A 235 9.11 -2.23 6.54
N ILE A 236 10.10 -2.89 5.92
CA ILE A 236 10.32 -2.82 4.47
C ILE A 236 9.90 -4.14 3.82
N VAL A 237 9.09 -4.08 2.76
CA VAL A 237 8.55 -5.24 2.04
C VAL A 237 8.97 -5.17 0.58
N MET A 238 9.54 -6.25 0.04
CA MET A 238 9.93 -6.28 -1.35
C MET A 238 8.72 -6.11 -2.28
N GLY A 239 8.77 -5.08 -3.13
CA GLY A 239 7.78 -4.76 -4.15
C GLY A 239 8.36 -4.87 -5.56
N THR A 240 7.50 -5.05 -6.56
CA THR A 240 7.92 -5.18 -7.97
C THR A 240 7.27 -4.20 -8.93
N ASP A 241 6.07 -3.72 -8.59
CA ASP A 241 5.20 -2.96 -9.52
C ASP A 241 4.91 -3.67 -10.87
N TYR A 242 5.17 -5.00 -10.93
CA TYR A 242 4.93 -5.81 -12.12
C TYR A 242 3.42 -5.92 -12.43
N PRO A 243 2.97 -5.79 -13.68
CA PRO A 243 3.75 -5.77 -14.94
C PRO A 243 3.80 -4.37 -15.62
N TYR A 244 3.90 -3.32 -14.86
CA TYR A 244 3.94 -1.96 -15.41
C TYR A 244 5.32 -1.60 -15.97
N ASP A 245 5.37 -0.53 -16.76
CA ASP A 245 6.59 -0.01 -17.39
C ASP A 245 7.57 0.63 -16.38
N MET A 246 7.08 0.96 -15.19
CA MET A 246 7.89 1.40 -14.05
C MET A 246 8.24 0.27 -13.08
N ALA A 247 8.00 -0.99 -13.45
CA ALA A 247 8.31 -2.12 -12.58
C ALA A 247 9.82 -2.25 -12.31
N GLU A 248 10.17 -2.72 -11.09
CA GLU A 248 11.53 -3.10 -10.75
C GLU A 248 11.95 -4.37 -11.52
N ASP A 249 13.04 -4.26 -12.28
CA ASP A 249 13.51 -5.34 -13.12
C ASP A 249 14.10 -6.52 -12.34
N ASP A 250 14.87 -6.23 -11.30
CA ASP A 250 15.48 -7.20 -10.41
C ASP A 250 15.31 -6.81 -8.94
N PRO A 251 14.13 -7.06 -8.36
CA PRO A 251 13.82 -6.65 -6.99
C PRO A 251 14.70 -7.35 -5.94
N ILE A 252 15.19 -8.54 -6.22
CA ILE A 252 16.08 -9.28 -5.32
C ILE A 252 17.45 -8.61 -5.29
N GLU A 253 18.03 -8.32 -6.47
CA GLU A 253 19.33 -7.65 -6.56
C GLU A 253 19.27 -6.24 -5.96
N HIS A 254 18.14 -5.52 -6.13
CA HIS A 254 17.94 -4.22 -5.49
C HIS A 254 18.08 -4.30 -3.96
N VAL A 255 17.54 -5.34 -3.32
CA VAL A 255 17.71 -5.55 -1.88
C VAL A 255 19.12 -6.02 -1.55
N MET A 256 19.64 -7.04 -2.26
CA MET A 256 20.94 -7.67 -1.97
C MET A 256 22.12 -6.71 -2.23
N GLY A 257 22.01 -5.86 -3.25
CA GLY A 257 23.03 -4.86 -3.62
C GLY A 257 23.04 -3.64 -2.70
N THR A 258 22.05 -3.48 -1.80
CA THR A 258 22.01 -2.38 -0.83
C THR A 258 23.08 -2.60 0.24
N GLU A 259 24.10 -1.73 0.28
CA GLU A 259 25.26 -1.87 1.15
C GLU A 259 24.89 -1.87 2.64
N GLY A 260 25.61 -2.68 3.42
CA GLY A 260 25.56 -2.68 4.89
C GLY A 260 24.34 -3.40 5.47
N LEU A 261 23.58 -4.15 4.68
CA LEU A 261 22.52 -5.02 5.20
C LEU A 261 23.11 -6.35 5.72
N SER A 262 22.61 -6.79 6.87
CA SER A 262 22.88 -8.13 7.36
C SER A 262 22.06 -9.16 6.57
N LYS A 263 22.50 -10.44 6.64
CA LYS A 263 21.75 -11.54 6.03
C LYS A 263 20.31 -11.60 6.54
N ASP A 264 20.09 -11.43 7.83
CA ASP A 264 18.76 -11.45 8.45
C ASP A 264 17.87 -10.30 7.92
N GLN A 265 18.44 -9.11 7.71
CA GLN A 265 17.70 -7.98 7.12
C GLN A 265 17.30 -8.26 5.67
N ILE A 266 18.19 -8.86 4.87
CA ILE A 266 17.89 -9.26 3.49
C ILE A 266 16.76 -10.30 3.50
N GLU A 267 16.84 -11.35 4.31
CA GLU A 267 15.79 -12.38 4.41
C GLU A 267 14.43 -11.79 4.87
N MET A 268 14.46 -10.87 5.84
CA MET A 268 13.24 -10.15 6.26
C MET A 268 12.59 -9.39 5.07
N ILE A 269 13.38 -8.59 4.37
CA ILE A 269 12.86 -7.70 3.31
C ILE A 269 12.40 -8.51 2.09
N THR A 270 13.16 -9.53 1.68
CA THR A 270 12.85 -10.31 0.47
C THR A 270 11.67 -11.26 0.61
N GLY A 271 11.22 -11.55 1.86
CA GLY A 271 10.07 -12.44 2.03
C GLY A 271 9.50 -12.48 3.45
N GLY A 272 10.33 -12.50 4.48
CA GLY A 272 9.91 -12.67 5.88
C GLY A 272 8.85 -11.66 6.33
N ASN A 273 9.02 -10.39 5.98
CA ASN A 273 8.06 -9.33 6.32
C ASN A 273 6.72 -9.49 5.59
N ALA A 274 6.75 -9.86 4.30
CA ALA A 274 5.51 -10.15 3.55
C ALA A 274 4.77 -11.34 4.16
N CYS A 275 5.49 -12.42 4.50
CA CYS A 275 4.91 -13.59 5.15
C CYS A 275 4.25 -13.22 6.48
N SER A 276 4.90 -12.41 7.30
CA SER A 276 4.36 -11.94 8.58
C SER A 276 3.15 -11.02 8.39
N LEU A 277 3.27 -10.02 7.50
CA LEU A 277 2.24 -8.99 7.27
C LEU A 277 0.94 -9.60 6.73
N PHE A 278 1.05 -10.49 5.74
CA PHE A 278 -0.07 -11.14 5.07
C PHE A 278 -0.43 -12.52 5.66
N LYS A 279 0.18 -12.92 6.79
CA LYS A 279 -0.05 -14.19 7.48
C LYS A 279 0.08 -15.41 6.54
N ILE A 280 1.12 -15.41 5.71
CA ILE A 280 1.48 -16.51 4.81
C ILE A 280 2.25 -17.56 5.61
N LYS A 281 1.87 -18.83 5.42
CA LYS A 281 2.48 -19.98 6.12
C LYS A 281 3.36 -20.79 5.18
#